data_51db0503692cdcee2d52205651eef7a9
#
_entry.id   51db0503692cdcee2d52205651eef7a9
#
_cell.length_a   1.000
_cell.length_b   1.000
_cell.length_c   1.000
_cell.angle_alpha   90.00
_cell.angle_beta   90.00
_cell.angle_gamma   90.00
#
_symmetry.space_group_name_H-M   'P 1'
#
loop_
_entity.id
_entity.type
_entity.pdbx_description
1 polymer ?
#
loop_
_entity_poly.entity_id
_entity_poly.type
_entity_poly.pdbx_seq_one_letter_code
_entity_poly.pdbx_strand_id
1 'polypeptide(L)'
;MSVAEVALDPSPIHPSWVLEGSPVARNNVLSRSADGTATTFLWDCTAGRFNWFYDIDETVYVIEGGVVVKDAGGVTRRLKAGDTFYFPAGAHAEWHVENYIRKIAFCRAPLPRVLVFARRAFRFLKRLTYNGRSADAPTAMSHNS
;
A
#
# COMPACT_ATOMS: atom_id res chain seq x y z
N MET A 1 -5.82 7.72 18.02
CA MET A 1 -5.59 8.93 17.17
C MET A 1 -6.67 8.95 16.11
N SER A 2 -7.42 10.05 16.05
CA SER A 2 -8.41 10.22 14.98
C SER A 2 -7.74 10.77 13.74
N VAL A 3 -8.01 10.15 12.58
CA VAL A 3 -7.47 10.62 11.28
C VAL A 3 -7.95 12.04 10.95
N ALA A 4 -9.14 12.44 11.47
CA ALA A 4 -9.68 13.78 11.27
C ALA A 4 -8.87 14.88 11.97
N GLU A 5 -8.11 14.54 13.00
CA GLU A 5 -7.33 15.48 13.84
C GLU A 5 -5.86 15.59 13.41
N VAL A 6 -5.43 14.79 12.45
CA VAL A 6 -4.03 14.81 11.99
C VAL A 6 -3.79 16.03 11.13
N ALA A 7 -2.86 16.89 11.54
CA ALA A 7 -2.38 18.00 10.75
C ALA A 7 -1.60 17.49 9.53
N LEU A 8 -1.77 18.13 8.39
CA LEU A 8 -1.09 17.79 7.14
C LEU A 8 -0.10 18.91 6.77
N ASP A 9 1.10 18.50 6.42
CA ASP A 9 2.17 19.39 5.97
C ASP A 9 2.23 19.42 4.43
N PRO A 10 2.67 20.55 3.82
CA PRO A 10 2.85 20.64 2.39
C PRO A 10 3.73 19.51 1.85
N SER A 11 3.27 18.86 0.80
CA SER A 11 3.99 17.80 0.07
C SER A 11 3.82 18.00 -1.42
N PRO A 12 4.49 18.99 -2.01
CA PRO A 12 4.28 19.40 -3.40
C PRO A 12 4.49 18.24 -4.37
N ILE A 13 3.57 18.10 -5.33
CA ILE A 13 3.74 17.23 -6.48
C ILE A 13 4.87 17.77 -7.33
N HIS A 14 5.76 16.90 -7.83
CA HIS A 14 6.85 17.34 -8.70
C HIS A 14 6.29 18.15 -9.89
N PRO A 15 6.79 19.36 -10.16
CA PRO A 15 6.22 20.25 -11.19
C PRO A 15 6.10 19.60 -12.56
N SER A 16 7.06 18.76 -12.96
CA SER A 16 7.05 18.05 -14.24
C SER A 16 5.95 16.99 -14.36
N TRP A 17 5.33 16.62 -13.24
CA TRP A 17 4.23 15.63 -13.22
C TRP A 17 2.87 16.30 -13.39
N VAL A 18 2.76 17.59 -13.13
CA VAL A 18 1.49 18.32 -13.23
C VAL A 18 1.13 18.53 -14.71
N LEU A 19 -0.05 18.06 -15.09
CA LEU A 19 -0.59 18.17 -16.45
C LEU A 19 -1.58 19.32 -16.57
N GLU A 20 -2.37 19.58 -15.53
CA GLU A 20 -3.44 20.57 -15.56
C GLU A 20 -3.76 21.07 -14.16
N GLY A 21 -4.06 22.38 -14.06
CA GLY A 21 -4.42 23.02 -12.81
C GLY A 21 -3.22 23.30 -11.91
N SER A 22 -3.52 23.55 -10.65
CA SER A 22 -2.53 23.84 -9.60
C SER A 22 -2.85 22.98 -8.36
N PRO A 23 -2.71 21.64 -8.45
CA PRO A 23 -3.03 20.77 -7.32
C PRO A 23 -2.10 21.03 -6.14
N VAL A 24 -2.69 21.18 -4.96
CA VAL A 24 -1.97 21.34 -3.70
C VAL A 24 -2.09 20.04 -2.92
N ALA A 25 -0.97 19.33 -2.77
CA ALA A 25 -0.90 18.10 -2.01
C ALA A 25 -0.27 18.32 -0.64
N ARG A 26 -0.77 17.58 0.35
CA ARG A 26 -0.26 17.58 1.72
C ARG A 26 -0.22 16.14 2.23
N ASN A 27 0.67 15.88 3.18
CA ASN A 27 0.71 14.58 3.84
C ASN A 27 1.16 14.65 5.29
N ASN A 28 0.99 13.56 6.00
CA ASN A 28 1.67 13.28 7.24
C ASN A 28 1.81 11.77 7.43
N VAL A 29 2.86 11.35 8.10
CA VAL A 29 3.10 9.94 8.44
C VAL A 29 2.22 9.56 9.63
N LEU A 30 1.43 8.50 9.47
CA LEU A 30 0.64 7.93 10.55
C LEU A 30 1.40 6.85 11.31
N SER A 31 2.19 6.05 10.61
CA SER A 31 2.98 4.97 11.21
C SER A 31 4.13 4.54 10.32
N ARG A 32 5.16 3.95 10.95
CA ARG A 32 6.28 3.27 10.28
C ARG A 32 6.51 1.92 10.94
N SER A 33 6.80 0.90 10.13
CA SER A 33 7.26 -0.39 10.68
C SER A 33 8.65 -0.26 11.29
N ALA A 34 8.95 -1.14 12.26
CA ALA A 34 10.25 -1.13 12.95
C ALA A 34 11.43 -1.37 11.99
N ASP A 35 11.23 -2.15 10.94
CA ASP A 35 12.25 -2.42 9.91
C ASP A 35 12.33 -1.35 8.81
N GLY A 36 11.50 -0.30 8.89
CA GLY A 36 11.47 0.79 7.92
C GLY A 36 10.89 0.44 6.55
N THR A 37 10.36 -0.77 6.35
CA THR A 37 9.87 -1.21 5.04
C THR A 37 8.43 -0.80 4.73
N ALA A 38 7.63 -0.50 5.75
CA ALA A 38 6.25 -0.09 5.60
C ALA A 38 5.99 1.27 6.26
N THR A 39 5.30 2.13 5.54
CA THR A 39 4.89 3.46 6.04
C THR A 39 3.44 3.70 5.65
N THR A 40 2.66 4.19 6.60
CA THR A 40 1.29 4.60 6.36
C THR A 40 1.20 6.12 6.41
N PHE A 41 0.66 6.71 5.35
CA PHE A 41 0.46 8.15 5.21
C PHE A 41 -1.01 8.52 5.22
N LEU A 42 -1.31 9.67 5.79
CA LEU A 42 -2.49 10.44 5.44
C LEU A 42 -2.09 11.45 4.38
N TRP A 43 -2.83 11.54 3.29
CA TRP A 43 -2.55 12.41 2.16
C TRP A 43 -3.83 13.03 1.62
N ASP A 44 -3.77 14.29 1.25
CA ASP A 44 -4.85 14.96 0.54
C ASP A 44 -4.33 15.80 -0.64
N CYS A 45 -5.24 16.11 -1.55
CA CYS A 45 -4.92 16.92 -2.71
C CYS A 45 -6.16 17.69 -3.19
N THR A 46 -5.94 18.93 -3.58
CA THR A 46 -6.96 19.75 -4.24
C THR A 46 -7.06 19.43 -5.73
N ALA A 47 -8.00 20.08 -6.43
CA ALA A 47 -8.26 19.86 -7.85
C ALA A 47 -7.02 20.02 -8.74
N GLY A 48 -6.89 19.10 -9.68
CA GLY A 48 -5.81 19.12 -10.68
C GLY A 48 -5.65 17.77 -11.35
N ARG A 49 -4.81 17.74 -12.38
CA ARG A 49 -4.46 16.52 -13.11
C ARG A 49 -2.96 16.38 -13.18
N PHE A 50 -2.45 15.19 -12.84
CA PHE A 50 -1.02 14.94 -12.75
C PHE A 50 -0.69 13.47 -12.96
N ASN A 51 0.52 13.19 -13.41
CA ASN A 51 1.10 11.86 -13.44
C ASN A 51 1.63 11.47 -12.06
N TRP A 52 1.54 10.19 -11.73
CA TRP A 52 2.16 9.62 -10.55
C TRP A 52 2.95 8.37 -10.91
N PHE A 53 4.23 8.36 -10.55
CA PHE A 53 5.12 7.23 -10.76
C PHE A 53 5.40 6.57 -9.42
N TYR A 54 5.11 5.27 -9.35
CA TYR A 54 5.23 4.49 -8.12
C TYR A 54 6.57 3.77 -8.09
N ASP A 55 7.42 4.08 -7.12
CA ASP A 55 8.67 3.37 -6.82
C ASP A 55 8.53 2.34 -5.70
N ILE A 56 7.38 2.37 -5.02
CA ILE A 56 7.01 1.48 -3.93
C ILE A 56 5.61 0.89 -4.19
N ASP A 57 5.30 -0.23 -3.52
CA ASP A 57 3.93 -0.73 -3.48
C ASP A 57 3.06 0.19 -2.64
N GLU A 58 1.91 0.61 -3.17
CA GLU A 58 0.99 1.48 -2.47
C GLU A 58 -0.45 0.96 -2.58
N THR A 59 -1.09 0.73 -1.44
CA THR A 59 -2.53 0.52 -1.37
C THR A 59 -3.17 1.79 -0.83
N VAL A 60 -4.15 2.32 -1.55
CA VAL A 60 -4.89 3.50 -1.13
C VAL A 60 -6.27 3.12 -0.61
N TYR A 61 -6.73 3.84 0.40
CA TYR A 61 -8.10 3.83 0.88
C TYR A 61 -8.62 5.26 0.90
N VAL A 62 -9.64 5.53 0.09
CA VAL A 62 -10.22 6.87 -0.03
C VAL A 62 -11.15 7.14 1.15
N ILE A 63 -10.90 8.22 1.88
CA ILE A 63 -11.69 8.64 3.05
C ILE A 63 -12.74 9.67 2.65
N GLU A 64 -12.36 10.63 1.80
CA GLU A 64 -13.19 11.77 1.42
C GLU A 64 -12.90 12.17 -0.02
N GLY A 65 -13.94 12.65 -0.71
CA GLY A 65 -13.81 13.07 -2.11
C GLY A 65 -13.60 11.91 -3.07
N GLY A 66 -12.76 12.12 -4.07
CA GLY A 66 -12.50 11.10 -5.06
C GLY A 66 -11.51 11.53 -6.13
N VAL A 67 -11.19 10.58 -6.99
CA VAL A 67 -10.23 10.74 -8.08
C VAL A 67 -10.61 9.85 -9.26
N VAL A 68 -10.31 10.28 -10.45
CA VAL A 68 -10.30 9.44 -11.65
C VAL A 68 -8.86 9.05 -11.94
N VAL A 69 -8.56 7.76 -11.92
CA VAL A 69 -7.24 7.20 -12.17
C VAL A 69 -7.23 6.51 -13.52
N LYS A 70 -6.24 6.81 -14.34
CA LYS A 70 -6.00 6.15 -15.63
C LYS A 70 -4.65 5.47 -15.59
N ASP A 71 -4.64 4.15 -15.79
CA ASP A 71 -3.39 3.38 -15.81
C ASP A 71 -2.62 3.52 -17.13
N ALA A 72 -1.41 2.94 -17.17
CA ALA A 72 -0.56 2.96 -18.37
C ALA A 72 -1.20 2.26 -19.58
N GLY A 73 -2.11 1.32 -19.36
CA GLY A 73 -2.89 0.64 -20.40
C GLY A 73 -4.11 1.43 -20.89
N GLY A 74 -4.36 2.61 -20.33
CA GLY A 74 -5.49 3.48 -20.68
C GLY A 74 -6.81 3.11 -19.98
N VAL A 75 -6.80 2.17 -19.04
CA VAL A 75 -8.00 1.82 -18.26
C VAL A 75 -8.26 2.89 -17.21
N THR A 76 -9.45 3.44 -17.23
CA THR A 76 -9.89 4.49 -16.32
C THR A 76 -10.77 3.92 -15.20
N ARG A 77 -10.50 4.34 -13.96
CA ARG A 77 -11.28 3.97 -12.77
C ARG A 77 -11.61 5.21 -11.95
N ARG A 78 -12.84 5.27 -11.47
CA ARG A 78 -13.26 6.30 -10.51
C ARG A 78 -13.21 5.70 -9.11
N LEU A 79 -12.45 6.32 -8.22
CA LEU A 79 -12.37 5.98 -6.81
C LEU A 79 -13.09 7.06 -5.99
N LYS A 80 -13.92 6.66 -5.07
CA LYS A 80 -14.68 7.51 -4.15
C LYS A 80 -14.46 7.07 -2.70
N ALA A 81 -14.95 7.83 -1.75
CA ALA A 81 -14.87 7.48 -0.34
C ALA A 81 -15.37 6.04 -0.09
N GLY A 82 -14.56 5.25 0.62
CA GLY A 82 -14.80 3.83 0.88
C GLY A 82 -14.13 2.87 -0.10
N ASP A 83 -13.62 3.36 -1.24
CA ASP A 83 -12.93 2.53 -2.21
C ASP A 83 -11.46 2.33 -1.85
N THR A 84 -10.93 1.19 -2.27
CA THR A 84 -9.51 0.86 -2.16
C THR A 84 -8.95 0.47 -3.52
N PHE A 85 -7.66 0.76 -3.74
CA PHE A 85 -6.96 0.40 -4.96
C PHE A 85 -5.47 0.14 -4.69
N TYR A 86 -4.87 -0.79 -5.41
CA TYR A 86 -3.47 -1.16 -5.30
C TYR A 86 -2.67 -0.72 -6.51
N PHE A 87 -1.56 -0.04 -6.26
CA PHE A 87 -0.56 0.37 -7.25
C PHE A 87 0.75 -0.36 -6.95
N PRO A 88 1.20 -1.28 -7.81
CA PRO A 88 2.48 -1.95 -7.63
C PRO A 88 3.66 -1.00 -7.89
N ALA A 89 4.80 -1.26 -7.26
CA ALA A 89 6.05 -0.59 -7.58
C ALA A 89 6.37 -0.72 -9.08
N GLY A 90 6.78 0.37 -9.71
CA GLY A 90 6.99 0.47 -11.15
C GLY A 90 5.75 0.88 -11.95
N ALA A 91 4.58 0.97 -11.34
CA ALA A 91 3.38 1.45 -11.99
C ALA A 91 3.45 2.96 -12.29
N HIS A 92 2.68 3.36 -13.28
CA HIS A 92 2.41 4.76 -13.62
C HIS A 92 0.91 4.95 -13.75
N ALA A 93 0.39 6.02 -13.19
CA ALA A 93 -1.01 6.38 -13.30
C ALA A 93 -1.18 7.89 -13.49
N GLU A 94 -2.17 8.27 -14.27
CA GLU A 94 -2.63 9.65 -14.36
C GLU A 94 -3.77 9.84 -13.35
N TRP A 95 -3.63 10.83 -12.50
CA TRP A 95 -4.60 11.21 -11.48
C TRP A 95 -5.34 12.46 -11.90
N HIS A 96 -6.65 12.40 -11.92
CA HIS A 96 -7.52 13.56 -12.12
C HIS A 96 -8.39 13.75 -10.89
N VAL A 97 -8.01 14.69 -10.04
CA VAL A 97 -8.77 15.14 -8.88
C VAL A 97 -9.69 16.26 -9.35
N GLU A 98 -10.98 15.97 -9.44
CA GLU A 98 -11.96 16.95 -9.95
C GLU A 98 -12.20 18.09 -8.95
N ASN A 99 -12.28 17.77 -7.66
CA ASN A 99 -12.50 18.72 -6.58
C ASN A 99 -11.49 18.56 -5.46
N TYR A 100 -11.51 17.41 -4.80
CA TYR A 100 -10.70 17.11 -3.63
C TYR A 100 -10.65 15.60 -3.39
N ILE A 101 -9.54 15.14 -2.84
CA ILE A 101 -9.39 13.77 -2.33
C ILE A 101 -8.63 13.76 -1.02
N ARG A 102 -9.04 12.92 -0.09
CA ARG A 102 -8.30 12.55 1.12
C ARG A 102 -8.24 11.04 1.21
N LYS A 103 -7.06 10.51 1.42
CA LYS A 103 -6.81 9.06 1.43
C LYS A 103 -5.82 8.66 2.51
N ILE A 104 -5.88 7.40 2.92
CA ILE A 104 -4.79 6.70 3.58
C ILE A 104 -4.01 5.94 2.51
N ALA A 105 -2.69 6.04 2.55
CA ALA A 105 -1.78 5.32 1.68
C ALA A 105 -0.94 4.36 2.51
N PHE A 106 -1.08 3.07 2.26
CA PHE A 106 -0.28 2.01 2.85
C PHE A 106 0.86 1.68 1.89
N CYS A 107 2.05 2.17 2.21
CA CYS A 107 3.23 2.05 1.38
C CYS A 107 4.17 0.98 1.91
N ARG A 108 4.71 0.18 1.01
CA ARG A 108 5.68 -0.85 1.34
C ARG A 108 6.81 -0.86 0.32
N ALA A 109 8.05 -0.78 0.80
CA ALA A 109 9.22 -0.93 -0.05
C ALA A 109 9.27 -2.35 -0.63
N PRO A 110 9.45 -2.51 -1.97
CA PRO A 110 9.57 -3.82 -2.58
C PRO A 110 10.85 -4.51 -2.10
N LEU A 111 10.75 -5.81 -1.80
CA LEU A 111 11.93 -6.61 -1.47
C LEU A 111 12.73 -6.92 -2.75
N PRO A 112 14.08 -6.89 -2.70
CA PRO A 112 14.90 -7.40 -3.79
C PRO A 112 14.49 -8.82 -4.16
N ARG A 113 14.50 -9.16 -5.46
CA ARG A 113 14.07 -10.48 -5.96
C ARG A 113 14.76 -11.65 -5.23
N VAL A 114 16.05 -11.50 -4.93
CA VAL A 114 16.82 -12.50 -4.17
C VAL A 114 16.22 -12.76 -2.79
N LEU A 115 15.81 -11.71 -2.08
CA LEU A 115 15.18 -11.83 -0.74
C LEU A 115 13.77 -12.43 -0.83
N VAL A 116 13.03 -12.21 -1.91
CA VAL A 116 11.72 -12.85 -2.14
C VAL A 116 11.89 -14.36 -2.28
N PHE A 117 12.87 -14.82 -3.05
CA PHE A 117 13.17 -16.24 -3.18
C PHE A 117 13.62 -16.85 -1.84
N ALA A 118 14.53 -16.20 -1.11
CA ALA A 118 14.99 -16.67 0.19
C ALA A 118 13.83 -16.79 1.19
N ARG A 119 12.90 -15.83 1.20
CA ARG A 119 11.71 -15.87 2.06
C ARG A 119 10.75 -16.98 1.68
N ARG A 120 10.55 -17.25 0.39
CA ARG A 120 9.71 -18.36 -0.08
C ARG A 120 10.33 -19.70 0.28
N ALA A 121 11.63 -19.88 0.09
CA ALA A 121 12.35 -21.07 0.48
C ALA A 121 12.29 -21.32 1.98
N PHE A 122 12.47 -20.28 2.81
CA PHE A 122 12.36 -20.37 4.26
C PHE A 122 10.96 -20.79 4.73
N ARG A 123 9.90 -20.24 4.12
CA ARG A 123 8.52 -20.65 4.42
C ARG A 123 8.25 -22.10 4.06
N PHE A 124 8.80 -22.56 2.93
CA PHE A 124 8.66 -23.95 2.49
C PHE A 124 9.37 -24.90 3.46
N LEU A 125 10.61 -24.62 3.86
CA LEU A 125 11.36 -25.39 4.83
C LEU A 125 10.66 -25.43 6.20
N LYS A 126 10.11 -24.31 6.66
CA LYS A 126 9.35 -24.25 7.92
C LYS A 126 8.09 -25.12 7.89
N ARG A 127 7.41 -25.22 6.75
CA ARG A 127 6.26 -26.14 6.58
C ARG A 127 6.66 -27.59 6.65
N LEU A 128 7.80 -27.98 6.04
CA LEU A 128 8.31 -29.35 6.08
C LEU A 128 8.69 -29.77 7.50
N THR A 129 9.34 -28.91 8.28
CA THR A 129 9.72 -29.21 9.68
C THR A 129 8.51 -29.27 10.61
N TYR A 130 7.46 -28.49 10.36
CA TYR A 130 6.24 -28.56 11.15
C TYR A 130 5.43 -29.83 10.88
N ASN A 131 5.30 -30.26 9.64
CA ASN A 131 4.61 -31.51 9.28
C ASN A 131 5.37 -32.77 9.75
N GLY A 132 6.70 -32.71 9.88
CA GLY A 132 7.50 -33.81 10.41
C GLY A 132 7.34 -34.04 11.91
N ARG A 133 6.96 -33.02 12.68
CA ARG A 133 6.73 -33.15 14.13
C ARG A 133 5.38 -33.74 14.52
N SER A 134 4.41 -33.76 13.61
CA SER A 134 3.09 -34.33 13.88
C SER A 134 3.03 -35.85 13.68
N ALA A 135 4.08 -36.49 13.20
CA ALA A 135 4.12 -37.94 12.99
C ALA A 135 4.65 -38.75 14.19
N ASP A 136 5.22 -38.08 15.20
CA ASP A 136 5.77 -38.74 16.40
C ASP A 136 4.96 -38.45 17.66
N ALA A 137 3.65 -38.75 17.64
CA ALA A 137 2.86 -38.84 18.88
C ALA A 137 2.94 -40.27 19.40
N PRO A 138 3.46 -40.52 20.59
CA PRO A 138 3.49 -41.88 21.15
C PRO A 138 2.07 -42.35 21.45
N THR A 139 1.73 -43.49 20.88
CA THR A 139 0.50 -44.25 21.19
C THR A 139 0.51 -44.60 22.67
N ALA A 140 -0.42 -44.03 23.42
CA ALA A 140 -0.62 -44.42 24.82
C ALA A 140 -1.10 -45.89 24.86
N MET A 141 -0.26 -46.76 25.39
CA MET A 141 -0.67 -48.14 25.72
C MET A 141 -1.72 -48.11 26.86
N SER A 142 -2.88 -48.62 26.56
CA SER A 142 -3.88 -48.97 27.58
C SER A 142 -3.38 -50.18 28.36
N HIS A 143 -3.13 -50.03 29.66
CA HIS A 143 -3.04 -51.17 30.58
C HIS A 143 -4.40 -51.39 31.16
N ASN A 144 -4.96 -52.53 30.79
CA ASN A 144 -6.08 -53.19 31.46
C ASN A 144 -5.51 -54.04 32.59
N SER A 145 -5.95 -53.84 33.81
CA SER A 145 -6.07 -54.83 34.87
C SER A 145 -7.08 -54.36 35.91
#